data_db84282a6f292cdb31aac9b496f87be5
#
_entry.id   db84282a6f292cdb31aac9b496f87be5
#
_cell.length_a   1.000
_cell.length_b   1.000
_cell.length_c   1.000
_cell.angle_alpha   90.00
_cell.angle_beta   90.00
_cell.angle_gamma   90.00
#
_symmetry.space_group_name_H-M   'P 1'
#
loop_
_entity.id
_entity.type
_entity.pdbx_description
1 polymer ?
#
loop_
_entity_poly.entity_id
_entity_poly.type
_entity_poly.pdbx_seq_one_letter_code
_entity_poly.pdbx_strand_id
1 'polypeptide(L)'
;MHLIFNELSLYPIADNEHIIGARFSQFLKTFKEAKNRYGFNHVRFPINFRAQKITTTETFFEWVSNLSNHTVKNLLIDICKNPFTDELEEEELKKFFESNYSIQGNDIPTNDEPVGLPVSHIKSLPSISLYSHQFWLNRKILILKTNANTVENISFTTYNICIETDLYSIEFTEWADKSMPKLIDTIDVLKKYLGYTKYQVFFSEDFMIQFYYWRNNDFEIFKYLLLLMKDVQIHPFTGGMGQTENLRGRGKEASKRITNRYPDGDRLSYFLEKGLVSFVACRGHYDFH
;
A
#
# COMPACT_ATOMS: atom_id res chain seq x y z
N MET A 1 -4.12 2.05 -5.02
CA MET A 1 -2.84 1.38 -4.69
C MET A 1 -2.91 -0.10 -5.05
N HIS A 2 -1.76 -0.73 -5.29
CA HIS A 2 -1.66 -2.11 -5.75
C HIS A 2 -0.87 -2.95 -4.77
N LEU A 3 -1.14 -4.27 -4.74
CA LEU A 3 -0.30 -5.30 -4.15
C LEU A 3 0.39 -6.06 -5.27
N ILE A 4 1.56 -6.58 -5.02
CA ILE A 4 2.29 -7.42 -5.97
C ILE A 4 2.16 -8.87 -5.52
N PHE A 5 1.66 -9.74 -6.39
CA PHE A 5 1.54 -11.16 -6.09
C PHE A 5 2.93 -11.81 -6.03
N ASN A 6 3.18 -12.55 -4.96
CA ASN A 6 4.36 -13.39 -4.85
C ASN A 6 4.06 -14.75 -5.48
N GLU A 7 4.54 -14.98 -6.70
CA GLU A 7 4.30 -16.21 -7.46
C GLU A 7 4.94 -17.43 -6.82
N LEU A 8 6.04 -17.23 -6.11
CA LEU A 8 6.71 -18.34 -5.42
C LEU A 8 5.87 -18.88 -4.25
N SER A 9 4.88 -18.10 -3.79
CA SER A 9 3.94 -18.58 -2.78
C SER A 9 2.94 -19.64 -3.31
N LEU A 10 3.03 -20.04 -4.57
CA LEU A 10 2.40 -21.26 -5.06
C LEU A 10 3.06 -22.51 -4.47
N TYR A 11 4.35 -22.43 -4.12
CA TYR A 11 5.12 -23.56 -3.61
C TYR A 11 4.97 -23.76 -2.09
N PRO A 12 4.91 -25.05 -1.66
CA PRO A 12 4.80 -26.24 -2.50
C PRO A 12 3.48 -26.26 -3.28
N ILE A 13 3.54 -26.72 -4.52
CA ILE A 13 2.35 -26.86 -5.38
C ILE A 13 1.29 -27.69 -4.65
N ALA A 14 0.02 -27.32 -4.79
CA ALA A 14 -1.08 -28.05 -4.15
C ALA A 14 -1.30 -29.42 -4.79
N ASP A 15 -1.58 -30.44 -3.97
CA ASP A 15 -1.82 -31.79 -4.47
C ASP A 15 -3.19 -31.92 -5.16
N ASN A 16 -4.14 -31.07 -4.81
CA ASN A 16 -5.51 -31.16 -5.31
C ASN A 16 -6.25 -29.81 -5.26
N GLU A 17 -7.44 -29.78 -5.89
CA GLU A 17 -8.30 -28.61 -5.99
C GLU A 17 -8.79 -28.07 -4.64
N HIS A 18 -9.01 -28.93 -3.65
CA HIS A 18 -9.47 -28.48 -2.33
C HIS A 18 -8.42 -27.65 -1.63
N ILE A 19 -7.17 -28.07 -1.66
CA ILE A 19 -6.05 -27.35 -1.05
C ILE A 19 -5.85 -26.00 -1.73
N ILE A 20 -5.82 -25.95 -3.06
CA ILE A 20 -5.65 -24.69 -3.78
C ILE A 20 -6.84 -23.76 -3.58
N GLY A 21 -8.05 -24.31 -3.53
CA GLY A 21 -9.27 -23.55 -3.21
C GLY A 21 -9.22 -22.88 -1.83
N ALA A 22 -8.71 -23.58 -0.81
CA ALA A 22 -8.50 -23.03 0.53
C ALA A 22 -7.46 -21.91 0.52
N ARG A 23 -6.33 -22.07 -0.20
CA ARG A 23 -5.29 -21.03 -0.34
C ARG A 23 -5.83 -19.77 -1.00
N PHE A 24 -6.56 -19.88 -2.11
CA PHE A 24 -7.18 -18.73 -2.77
C PHE A 24 -8.32 -18.11 -1.96
N SER A 25 -9.07 -18.90 -1.20
CA SER A 25 -10.07 -18.36 -0.28
C SER A 25 -9.44 -17.47 0.79
N GLN A 26 -8.33 -17.92 1.38
CA GLN A 26 -7.56 -17.12 2.34
C GLN A 26 -6.98 -15.86 1.70
N PHE A 27 -6.39 -15.98 0.52
CA PHE A 27 -5.87 -14.86 -0.26
C PHE A 27 -6.94 -13.79 -0.52
N LEU A 28 -8.14 -14.20 -0.96
CA LEU A 28 -9.25 -13.26 -1.21
C LEU A 28 -9.72 -12.55 0.05
N LYS A 29 -9.73 -13.22 1.21
CA LYS A 29 -10.04 -12.59 2.49
C LYS A 29 -8.99 -11.54 2.85
N THR A 30 -7.71 -11.91 2.75
CA THR A 30 -6.58 -11.02 3.01
C THR A 30 -6.60 -9.80 2.08
N PHE A 31 -6.83 -10.01 0.79
CA PHE A 31 -6.97 -8.91 -0.18
C PHE A 31 -8.16 -7.99 0.12
N LYS A 32 -9.32 -8.58 0.49
CA LYS A 32 -10.50 -7.80 0.89
C LYS A 32 -10.20 -6.91 2.09
N GLU A 33 -9.50 -7.44 3.10
CA GLU A 33 -9.09 -6.65 4.26
C GLU A 33 -8.08 -5.55 3.90
N ALA A 34 -7.09 -5.85 3.06
CA ALA A 34 -6.14 -4.86 2.54
C ALA A 34 -6.85 -3.74 1.77
N LYS A 35 -7.85 -4.08 0.95
CA LYS A 35 -8.70 -3.11 0.25
C LYS A 35 -9.48 -2.23 1.22
N ASN A 36 -10.11 -2.83 2.20
CA ASN A 36 -10.96 -2.10 3.15
C ASN A 36 -10.14 -1.15 4.02
N ARG A 37 -9.00 -1.63 4.53
CA ARG A 37 -8.18 -0.89 5.49
C ARG A 37 -7.26 0.14 4.85
N TYR A 38 -6.59 -0.22 3.76
CA TYR A 38 -5.54 0.60 3.15
C TYR A 38 -5.87 1.11 1.75
N GLY A 39 -6.95 0.64 1.12
CA GLY A 39 -7.37 1.09 -0.22
C GLY A 39 -6.60 0.41 -1.36
N PHE A 40 -6.08 -0.81 -1.15
CA PHE A 40 -5.54 -1.61 -2.24
C PHE A 40 -6.65 -2.08 -3.16
N ASN A 41 -6.67 -1.61 -4.41
CA ASN A 41 -7.74 -1.90 -5.35
C ASN A 41 -7.42 -3.03 -6.32
N HIS A 42 -6.13 -3.32 -6.51
CA HIS A 42 -5.66 -4.31 -7.47
C HIS A 42 -4.55 -5.17 -6.88
N VAL A 43 -4.39 -6.36 -7.45
CA VAL A 43 -3.21 -7.20 -7.29
C VAL A 43 -2.57 -7.34 -8.66
N ARG A 44 -1.26 -7.16 -8.76
CA ARG A 44 -0.49 -7.37 -9.99
C ARG A 44 0.10 -8.76 -9.98
N PHE A 45 -0.06 -9.47 -11.07
CA PHE A 45 0.37 -10.87 -11.24
C PHE A 45 1.45 -11.00 -12.31
N PRO A 46 2.21 -12.12 -12.36
CA PRO A 46 3.06 -12.43 -13.50
C PRO A 46 2.24 -12.48 -14.80
N ILE A 47 2.83 -12.07 -15.91
CA ILE A 47 2.14 -11.96 -17.21
C ILE A 47 1.50 -13.29 -17.65
N ASN A 48 2.17 -14.42 -17.34
CA ASN A 48 1.74 -15.77 -17.72
C ASN A 48 1.07 -16.52 -16.56
N PHE A 49 0.59 -15.81 -15.51
CA PHE A 49 0.03 -16.45 -14.32
C PHE A 49 -1.10 -17.44 -14.64
N ARG A 50 -1.91 -17.17 -15.63
CA ARG A 50 -3.02 -18.03 -16.04
C ARG A 50 -2.56 -19.42 -16.52
N ALA A 51 -1.37 -19.51 -17.10
CA ALA A 51 -0.79 -20.74 -17.58
C ALA A 51 0.07 -21.44 -16.52
N GLN A 52 0.28 -20.83 -15.35
CA GLN A 52 1.06 -21.47 -14.28
C GLN A 52 0.31 -22.63 -13.65
N LYS A 53 1.03 -23.70 -13.40
CA LYS A 53 0.53 -24.84 -12.64
C LYS A 53 0.31 -24.43 -11.18
N ILE A 54 -0.89 -24.69 -10.67
CA ILE A 54 -1.27 -24.41 -9.29
C ILE A 54 -1.59 -25.68 -8.52
N THR A 55 -1.85 -26.77 -9.25
CA THR A 55 -1.88 -28.14 -8.72
C THR A 55 -0.92 -29.01 -9.54
N THR A 56 -0.73 -30.25 -9.12
CA THR A 56 0.11 -31.22 -9.87
C THR A 56 -0.42 -31.48 -11.28
N THR A 57 -1.71 -31.27 -11.50
CA THR A 57 -2.41 -31.62 -12.75
C THR A 57 -2.96 -30.43 -13.52
N GLU A 58 -3.27 -29.30 -12.86
CA GLU A 58 -4.01 -28.19 -13.45
C GLU A 58 -3.24 -26.88 -13.40
N THR A 59 -3.44 -26.07 -14.43
CA THR A 59 -3.09 -24.65 -14.46
C THR A 59 -4.14 -23.82 -13.72
N PHE A 60 -3.79 -22.56 -13.39
CA PHE A 60 -4.75 -21.62 -12.80
C PHE A 60 -6.01 -21.46 -13.67
N PHE A 61 -5.84 -21.34 -15.00
CA PHE A 61 -6.97 -21.15 -15.90
C PHE A 61 -7.90 -22.35 -15.94
N GLU A 62 -7.37 -23.56 -16.01
CA GLU A 62 -8.16 -24.81 -15.99
C GLU A 62 -8.96 -24.92 -14.70
N TRP A 63 -8.30 -24.77 -13.54
CA TRP A 63 -8.96 -24.81 -12.25
C TRP A 63 -10.06 -23.77 -12.10
N VAL A 64 -9.77 -22.47 -12.41
CA VAL A 64 -10.77 -21.40 -12.31
C VAL A 64 -11.94 -21.67 -13.24
N SER A 65 -11.70 -22.22 -14.45
CA SER A 65 -12.74 -22.54 -15.42
C SER A 65 -13.73 -23.57 -14.90
N ASN A 66 -13.28 -24.48 -14.04
CA ASN A 66 -14.08 -25.56 -13.44
C ASN A 66 -14.80 -25.14 -12.16
N LEU A 67 -14.56 -23.94 -11.62
CA LEU A 67 -15.26 -23.47 -10.42
C LEU A 67 -16.76 -23.34 -10.65
N SER A 68 -17.53 -23.99 -9.77
CA SER A 68 -19.02 -23.92 -9.78
C SER A 68 -19.53 -22.54 -9.31
N ASN A 69 -18.80 -21.85 -8.45
CA ASN A 69 -19.20 -20.52 -7.98
C ASN A 69 -18.78 -19.43 -8.99
N HIS A 70 -19.71 -18.99 -9.81
CA HIS A 70 -19.50 -17.99 -10.85
C HIS A 70 -18.97 -16.65 -10.30
N THR A 71 -19.39 -16.23 -9.11
CA THR A 71 -18.92 -14.98 -8.49
C THR A 71 -17.43 -15.05 -8.16
N VAL A 72 -16.99 -16.14 -7.52
CA VAL A 72 -15.58 -16.37 -7.20
C VAL A 72 -14.76 -16.54 -8.46
N LYS A 73 -15.25 -17.29 -9.45
CA LYS A 73 -14.63 -17.46 -10.75
C LYS A 73 -14.35 -16.11 -11.42
N ASN A 74 -15.37 -15.28 -11.58
CA ASN A 74 -15.22 -13.97 -12.22
C ASN A 74 -14.26 -13.06 -11.45
N LEU A 75 -14.36 -13.06 -10.12
CA LEU A 75 -13.46 -12.28 -9.25
C LEU A 75 -11.99 -12.69 -9.43
N LEU A 76 -11.69 -13.98 -9.44
CA LEU A 76 -10.32 -14.49 -9.66
C LEU A 76 -9.81 -14.14 -11.06
N ILE A 77 -10.64 -14.28 -12.09
CA ILE A 77 -10.28 -13.91 -13.46
C ILE A 77 -9.97 -12.40 -13.53
N ASP A 78 -10.78 -11.56 -12.89
CA ASP A 78 -10.61 -10.11 -12.93
C ASP A 78 -9.39 -9.65 -12.16
N ILE A 79 -9.12 -10.22 -10.98
CA ILE A 79 -7.94 -9.88 -10.18
C ILE A 79 -6.65 -10.21 -10.94
N CYS A 80 -6.61 -11.33 -11.68
CA CYS A 80 -5.41 -11.78 -12.40
C CYS A 80 -5.22 -11.15 -13.79
N LYS A 81 -5.98 -10.13 -14.15
CA LYS A 81 -5.85 -9.44 -15.46
C LYS A 81 -4.71 -8.43 -15.53
N ASN A 82 -4.20 -8.00 -14.39
CA ASN A 82 -3.28 -6.87 -14.30
C ASN A 82 -1.85 -7.38 -14.11
N PRO A 83 -1.00 -7.41 -15.15
CA PRO A 83 0.39 -7.83 -14.99
C PRO A 83 1.20 -6.78 -14.24
N PHE A 84 2.18 -7.21 -13.44
CA PHE A 84 3.04 -6.30 -12.70
C PHE A 84 4.10 -5.62 -13.59
N THR A 85 4.35 -6.13 -14.78
CA THR A 85 5.21 -5.47 -15.78
C THR A 85 4.68 -4.09 -16.20
N ASP A 86 3.37 -3.86 -16.13
CA ASP A 86 2.78 -2.56 -16.43
C ASP A 86 3.13 -1.48 -15.40
N GLU A 87 3.67 -1.87 -14.25
CA GLU A 87 4.09 -0.95 -13.19
C GLU A 87 5.53 -0.47 -13.35
N LEU A 88 6.35 -1.19 -14.17
CA LEU A 88 7.76 -0.87 -14.32
C LEU A 88 7.99 0.05 -15.50
N GLU A 89 8.77 1.12 -15.29
CA GLU A 89 9.30 1.97 -16.34
C GLU A 89 10.33 1.20 -17.17
N GLU A 90 10.58 1.63 -18.41
CA GLU A 90 11.50 0.93 -19.33
C GLU A 90 12.91 0.73 -18.75
N GLU A 91 13.45 1.76 -18.07
CA GLU A 91 14.75 1.66 -17.40
C GLU A 91 14.73 0.70 -16.19
N GLU A 92 13.62 0.65 -15.46
CA GLU A 92 13.43 -0.28 -14.34
C GLU A 92 13.37 -1.72 -14.85
N LEU A 93 12.62 -1.96 -15.93
CA LEU A 93 12.53 -3.26 -16.61
C LEU A 93 13.92 -3.72 -17.07
N LYS A 94 14.69 -2.87 -17.71
CA LYS A 94 16.05 -3.18 -18.15
C LYS A 94 16.94 -3.60 -16.97
N LYS A 95 16.99 -2.78 -15.91
CA LYS A 95 17.75 -3.09 -14.69
C LYS A 95 17.29 -4.34 -13.99
N PHE A 96 15.98 -4.62 -14.05
CA PHE A 96 15.38 -5.83 -13.50
C PHE A 96 15.91 -7.07 -14.24
N PHE A 97 15.86 -7.09 -15.57
CA PHE A 97 16.31 -8.23 -16.38
C PHE A 97 17.84 -8.40 -16.44
N GLU A 98 18.61 -7.37 -16.14
CA GLU A 98 20.08 -7.44 -16.02
C GLU A 98 20.56 -7.98 -14.66
N SER A 99 19.64 -8.37 -13.77
CA SER A 99 19.93 -8.81 -12.41
C SER A 99 19.30 -10.15 -12.12
N ASN A 100 19.98 -10.99 -11.34
CA ASN A 100 19.44 -12.21 -10.78
C ASN A 100 19.01 -11.97 -9.35
N TYR A 101 17.94 -12.62 -8.94
CA TYR A 101 17.38 -12.47 -7.60
C TYR A 101 17.23 -13.83 -6.93
N SER A 102 17.51 -13.89 -5.62
CA SER A 102 17.28 -15.07 -4.81
C SER A 102 16.72 -14.70 -3.44
N ILE A 103 15.90 -15.57 -2.88
CA ILE A 103 15.39 -15.41 -1.51
C ILE A 103 16.46 -15.88 -0.53
N GLN A 104 16.64 -15.14 0.56
CA GLN A 104 17.53 -15.51 1.67
C GLN A 104 16.71 -16.01 2.87
N GLY A 105 17.14 -17.08 3.48
CA GLY A 105 16.51 -17.64 4.69
C GLY A 105 16.59 -19.15 4.76
N ASN A 106 16.01 -19.69 5.82
CA ASN A 106 15.89 -21.13 6.05
C ASN A 106 14.50 -21.62 5.60
N ASP A 107 14.40 -22.89 5.25
CA ASP A 107 13.14 -23.58 4.92
C ASP A 107 12.34 -22.91 3.78
N ILE A 108 13.04 -22.35 2.79
CA ILE A 108 12.43 -21.79 1.60
C ILE A 108 11.82 -22.92 0.78
N PRO A 109 10.53 -22.87 0.41
CA PRO A 109 9.86 -24.00 -0.23
C PRO A 109 10.19 -24.18 -1.72
N THR A 110 10.98 -23.30 -2.31
CA THR A 110 11.44 -23.37 -3.71
C THR A 110 12.76 -22.63 -3.90
N ASN A 111 13.52 -23.07 -4.89
CA ASN A 111 14.76 -22.40 -5.33
C ASN A 111 14.56 -21.58 -6.62
N ASP A 112 13.31 -21.43 -7.08
CA ASP A 112 13.00 -20.63 -8.25
C ASP A 112 13.33 -19.15 -8.03
N GLU A 113 13.69 -18.46 -9.09
CA GLU A 113 14.01 -17.04 -9.03
C GLU A 113 12.74 -16.19 -8.77
N PRO A 114 12.74 -15.31 -7.76
CA PRO A 114 11.59 -14.44 -7.49
C PRO A 114 11.48 -13.34 -8.53
N VAL A 115 10.27 -13.06 -8.97
CA VAL A 115 9.94 -11.94 -9.86
C VAL A 115 9.08 -10.89 -9.15
N GLY A 116 7.98 -11.31 -8.55
CA GLY A 116 7.07 -10.38 -7.85
C GLY A 116 7.69 -9.69 -6.65
N LEU A 117 8.50 -10.39 -5.86
CA LEU A 117 9.15 -9.82 -4.67
C LEU A 117 10.13 -8.67 -5.02
N PRO A 118 11.02 -8.78 -6.03
CA PRO A 118 11.84 -7.67 -6.50
C PRO A 118 11.02 -6.50 -7.05
N VAL A 119 9.96 -6.74 -7.82
CA VAL A 119 9.06 -5.69 -8.31
C VAL A 119 8.39 -4.95 -7.15
N SER A 120 7.96 -5.66 -6.13
CA SER A 120 7.42 -5.10 -4.89
C SER A 120 8.41 -4.12 -4.23
N HIS A 121 9.70 -4.48 -4.16
CA HIS A 121 10.74 -3.61 -3.65
C HIS A 121 10.95 -2.36 -4.51
N ILE A 122 11.12 -2.53 -5.83
CA ILE A 122 11.34 -1.43 -6.79
C ILE A 122 10.23 -0.38 -6.67
N LYS A 123 8.98 -0.83 -6.57
CA LYS A 123 7.81 0.06 -6.48
C LYS A 123 7.46 0.51 -5.06
N SER A 124 8.21 0.07 -4.05
CA SER A 124 7.90 0.31 -2.63
C SER A 124 6.49 -0.12 -2.24
N LEU A 125 5.95 -1.14 -2.92
CA LEU A 125 4.66 -1.76 -2.67
C LEU A 125 4.83 -3.02 -1.84
N PRO A 126 3.85 -3.45 -1.03
CA PRO A 126 3.92 -4.74 -0.37
C PRO A 126 3.56 -5.88 -1.34
N SER A 127 4.17 -7.03 -1.12
CA SER A 127 3.74 -8.27 -1.76
C SER A 127 2.59 -8.92 -1.01
N ILE A 128 1.83 -9.77 -1.72
CA ILE A 128 0.80 -10.63 -1.15
C ILE A 128 1.06 -12.07 -1.57
N SER A 129 1.05 -12.99 -0.59
CA SER A 129 1.37 -14.40 -0.75
C SER A 129 0.15 -15.29 -0.49
N LEU A 130 0.13 -16.47 -1.12
CA LEU A 130 -0.71 -17.57 -0.69
C LEU A 130 -0.13 -18.20 0.59
N TYR A 131 -0.98 -18.65 1.49
CA TYR A 131 -0.54 -19.45 2.64
C TYR A 131 -0.37 -20.91 2.21
N SER A 132 0.76 -21.21 1.58
CA SER A 132 1.13 -22.55 1.12
C SER A 132 2.19 -23.22 1.98
N HIS A 133 3.00 -22.42 2.68
CA HIS A 133 4.09 -22.85 3.55
C HIS A 133 4.31 -21.83 4.68
N GLN A 134 4.88 -22.27 5.81
CA GLN A 134 5.18 -21.40 6.96
C GLN A 134 6.14 -20.26 6.61
N PHE A 135 7.06 -20.47 5.68
CA PHE A 135 7.98 -19.45 5.21
C PHE A 135 7.25 -18.18 4.74
N TRP A 136 6.10 -18.33 4.08
CA TRP A 136 5.35 -17.18 3.55
C TRP A 136 4.63 -16.34 4.61
N LEU A 137 4.61 -16.80 5.87
CA LEU A 137 4.15 -15.98 7.01
C LEU A 137 5.20 -14.94 7.45
N ASN A 138 6.42 -14.99 6.91
CA ASN A 138 7.41 -13.94 7.15
C ASN A 138 6.93 -12.63 6.54
N ARG A 139 6.71 -11.64 7.38
CA ARG A 139 6.23 -10.30 7.01
C ARG A 139 7.29 -9.46 6.31
N LYS A 140 8.55 -9.84 6.47
CA LYS A 140 9.71 -9.26 5.78
C LYS A 140 10.49 -10.41 5.14
N ILE A 141 10.61 -10.38 3.80
CA ILE A 141 11.34 -11.37 3.03
C ILE A 141 12.62 -10.71 2.54
N LEU A 142 13.76 -11.32 2.85
CA LEU A 142 15.08 -10.85 2.44
C LEU A 142 15.41 -11.39 1.06
N ILE A 143 15.73 -10.50 0.14
CA ILE A 143 16.10 -10.80 -1.25
C ILE A 143 17.54 -10.38 -1.48
N LEU A 144 18.31 -11.25 -2.10
CA LEU A 144 19.64 -10.97 -2.62
C LEU A 144 19.52 -10.66 -4.10
N LYS A 145 20.04 -9.51 -4.50
CA LYS A 145 20.21 -9.10 -5.90
C LYS A 145 21.67 -9.26 -6.27
N THR A 146 21.94 -9.99 -7.34
CA THR A 146 23.26 -10.13 -7.93
C THR A 146 23.21 -9.53 -9.34
N ASN A 147 24.04 -8.54 -9.60
CA ASN A 147 24.13 -7.99 -10.95
C ASN A 147 25.04 -8.88 -11.81
N ALA A 148 24.55 -9.26 -12.99
CA ALA A 148 25.31 -10.11 -13.93
C ALA A 148 26.64 -9.48 -14.40
N ASN A 149 26.76 -8.14 -14.37
CA ASN A 149 27.90 -7.37 -14.86
C ASN A 149 28.85 -6.88 -13.77
N THR A 150 28.45 -6.93 -12.50
CA THR A 150 29.27 -6.51 -11.35
C THR A 150 29.18 -7.56 -10.25
N VAL A 151 30.30 -7.79 -9.53
CA VAL A 151 30.35 -8.76 -8.42
C VAL A 151 29.61 -8.26 -7.16
N GLU A 152 28.86 -7.17 -7.27
CA GLU A 152 28.14 -6.58 -6.15
C GLU A 152 26.87 -7.35 -5.82
N ASN A 153 26.80 -7.83 -4.58
CA ASN A 153 25.62 -8.44 -4.00
C ASN A 153 24.93 -7.40 -3.12
N ILE A 154 23.69 -7.04 -3.46
CA ILE A 154 22.87 -6.11 -2.68
C ILE A 154 21.71 -6.90 -2.06
N SER A 155 21.56 -6.84 -0.75
CA SER A 155 20.39 -7.40 -0.08
C SER A 155 19.37 -6.30 0.25
N PHE A 156 18.10 -6.61 0.08
CA PHE A 156 16.99 -5.73 0.45
C PHE A 156 15.83 -6.53 1.00
N THR A 157 14.94 -5.85 1.69
CA THR A 157 13.77 -6.46 2.32
C THR A 157 12.49 -6.00 1.62
N THR A 158 11.60 -6.95 1.35
CA THR A 158 10.24 -6.70 0.85
C THR A 158 9.22 -7.02 1.94
N TYR A 159 8.23 -6.14 2.11
CA TYR A 159 7.10 -6.40 3.00
C TYR A 159 6.11 -7.36 2.34
N ASN A 160 5.70 -8.37 3.10
CA ASN A 160 4.84 -9.44 2.62
C ASN A 160 3.59 -9.58 3.51
N ILE A 161 2.45 -9.82 2.87
CA ILE A 161 1.16 -10.08 3.50
C ILE A 161 0.73 -11.48 3.11
N CYS A 162 0.45 -12.36 4.06
CA CYS A 162 -0.03 -13.71 3.79
C CYS A 162 -1.43 -13.96 4.36
N ILE A 163 -1.70 -13.40 5.54
CA ILE A 163 -2.98 -13.52 6.24
C ILE A 163 -3.47 -12.15 6.72
N GLU A 164 -4.75 -12.02 7.05
CA GLU A 164 -5.37 -10.74 7.43
C GLU A 164 -4.67 -10.06 8.62
N THR A 165 -4.18 -10.85 9.59
CA THR A 165 -3.50 -10.32 10.77
C THR A 165 -2.18 -9.62 10.46
N ASP A 166 -1.55 -9.91 9.33
CA ASP A 166 -0.31 -9.23 8.92
C ASP A 166 -0.52 -7.74 8.66
N LEU A 167 -1.72 -7.36 8.21
CA LEU A 167 -2.11 -5.96 7.99
C LEU A 167 -2.18 -5.12 9.28
N TYR A 168 -2.15 -5.79 10.45
CA TYR A 168 -2.17 -5.15 11.77
C TYR A 168 -0.82 -5.22 12.48
N SER A 169 0.19 -5.79 11.81
CA SER A 169 1.52 -5.96 12.37
C SER A 169 2.29 -4.64 12.44
N ILE A 170 3.29 -4.60 13.32
CA ILE A 170 4.20 -3.47 13.44
C ILE A 170 4.94 -3.24 12.11
N GLU A 171 5.41 -4.31 11.49
CA GLU A 171 6.14 -4.27 10.22
C GLU A 171 5.31 -3.63 9.10
N PHE A 172 4.01 -3.98 9.03
CA PHE A 172 3.14 -3.40 8.02
C PHE A 172 2.81 -1.93 8.31
N THR A 173 2.67 -1.57 9.59
CA THR A 173 2.52 -0.18 10.02
C THR A 173 3.76 0.64 9.66
N GLU A 174 4.96 0.11 9.88
CA GLU A 174 6.22 0.75 9.44
C GLU A 174 6.25 1.00 7.93
N TRP A 175 5.83 0.00 7.14
CA TRP A 175 5.69 0.17 5.70
C TRP A 175 4.70 1.28 5.36
N ALA A 176 3.52 1.27 5.96
CA ALA A 176 2.47 2.24 5.70
C ALA A 176 2.93 3.68 6.02
N ASP A 177 3.57 3.89 7.16
CA ASP A 177 4.07 5.21 7.56
C ASP A 177 5.19 5.73 6.63
N LYS A 178 6.02 4.82 6.11
CA LYS A 178 7.15 5.17 5.24
C LYS A 178 6.76 5.33 3.77
N SER A 179 5.91 4.45 3.26
CA SER A 179 5.68 4.29 1.82
C SER A 179 4.32 4.79 1.35
N MET A 180 3.25 4.62 2.15
CA MET A 180 1.92 5.08 1.77
C MET A 180 1.84 6.58 1.44
N PRO A 181 2.51 7.49 2.16
CA PRO A 181 2.48 8.91 1.80
C PRO A 181 2.88 9.17 0.35
N LYS A 182 3.85 8.42 -0.17
CA LYS A 182 4.29 8.55 -1.58
C LYS A 182 3.25 8.06 -2.59
N LEU A 183 2.33 7.20 -2.16
CA LEU A 183 1.32 6.54 -2.98
C LEU A 183 -0.04 7.27 -2.95
N ILE A 184 -0.18 8.34 -2.15
CA ILE A 184 -1.43 9.13 -2.08
C ILE A 184 -1.55 9.97 -3.34
N ASP A 185 -2.34 9.51 -4.30
CA ASP A 185 -2.59 10.13 -5.60
C ASP A 185 -4.04 10.60 -5.77
N THR A 186 -4.94 10.12 -4.91
CA THR A 186 -6.37 10.43 -4.95
C THR A 186 -6.93 10.74 -3.56
N ILE A 187 -8.06 11.43 -3.53
CA ILE A 187 -8.82 11.71 -2.29
C ILE A 187 -9.21 10.40 -1.58
N ASP A 188 -9.58 9.36 -2.33
CA ASP A 188 -9.98 8.08 -1.74
C ASP A 188 -8.81 7.39 -1.05
N VAL A 189 -7.62 7.41 -1.63
CA VAL A 189 -6.40 6.90 -0.99
C VAL A 189 -6.05 7.74 0.25
N LEU A 190 -6.18 9.06 0.18
CA LEU A 190 -5.99 9.95 1.33
C LEU A 190 -6.95 9.60 2.47
N LYS A 191 -8.25 9.44 2.18
CA LYS A 191 -9.24 9.03 3.18
C LYS A 191 -8.89 7.69 3.81
N LYS A 192 -8.42 6.72 3.02
CA LYS A 192 -7.97 5.42 3.54
C LYS A 192 -6.72 5.54 4.40
N TYR A 193 -5.76 6.38 4.00
CA TYR A 193 -4.57 6.65 4.80
C TYR A 193 -4.90 7.29 6.16
N LEU A 194 -5.87 8.20 6.21
CA LEU A 194 -6.35 8.78 7.47
C LEU A 194 -7.04 7.75 8.37
N GLY A 195 -7.53 6.64 7.78
CA GLY A 195 -8.12 5.51 8.50
C GLY A 195 -9.53 5.77 9.01
N TYR A 196 -9.95 5.01 10.03
CA TYR A 196 -11.23 5.23 10.71
C TYR A 196 -11.15 6.51 11.52
N THR A 197 -11.81 7.54 11.04
CA THR A 197 -11.81 8.87 11.63
C THR A 197 -13.02 9.03 12.56
N LYS A 198 -12.82 9.75 13.67
CA LYS A 198 -13.92 10.14 14.58
C LYS A 198 -14.94 11.03 13.87
N TYR A 199 -14.45 11.86 12.97
CA TYR A 199 -15.24 12.79 12.19
C TYR A 199 -15.17 12.44 10.71
N GLN A 200 -16.25 12.67 9.97
CA GLN A 200 -16.20 12.64 8.51
C GLN A 200 -15.22 13.72 8.00
N VAL A 201 -14.63 13.51 6.83
CA VAL A 201 -13.66 14.45 6.26
C VAL A 201 -14.13 14.95 4.90
N PHE A 202 -13.98 16.26 4.70
CA PHE A 202 -14.15 16.96 3.44
C PHE A 202 -12.87 17.73 3.13
N PHE A 203 -12.54 17.84 1.85
CA PHE A 203 -11.39 18.59 1.35
C PHE A 203 -11.88 19.59 0.31
N SER A 204 -11.58 20.86 0.50
CA SER A 204 -11.86 21.89 -0.52
C SER A 204 -10.92 21.72 -1.72
N GLU A 205 -11.28 22.31 -2.86
CA GLU A 205 -10.43 22.30 -4.05
C GLU A 205 -9.09 23.01 -3.77
N ASP A 206 -9.12 24.17 -3.11
CA ASP A 206 -7.91 24.92 -2.76
C ASP A 206 -6.99 24.11 -1.83
N PHE A 207 -7.58 23.44 -0.83
CA PHE A 207 -6.82 22.53 0.01
C PHE A 207 -6.11 21.45 -0.83
N MET A 208 -6.82 20.81 -1.76
CA MET A 208 -6.23 19.75 -2.58
C MET A 208 -5.11 20.25 -3.50
N ILE A 209 -5.25 21.42 -4.08
CA ILE A 209 -4.18 22.07 -4.86
C ILE A 209 -2.93 22.28 -4.00
N GLN A 210 -3.09 22.83 -2.81
CA GLN A 210 -2.01 23.09 -1.87
C GLN A 210 -1.42 21.79 -1.30
N PHE A 211 -2.24 20.77 -1.06
CA PHE A 211 -1.85 19.45 -0.62
C PHE A 211 -0.91 18.77 -1.62
N TYR A 212 -1.27 18.77 -2.91
CA TYR A 212 -0.40 18.22 -3.97
C TYR A 212 0.85 19.07 -4.20
N TYR A 213 0.78 20.39 -3.94
CA TYR A 213 1.98 21.21 -3.94
C TYR A 213 3.01 20.70 -2.94
N TRP A 214 2.62 20.46 -1.68
CA TRP A 214 3.53 19.93 -0.66
C TRP A 214 4.05 18.53 -1.03
N ARG A 215 3.19 17.65 -1.50
CA ARG A 215 3.59 16.32 -1.95
C ARG A 215 4.71 16.36 -2.99
N ASN A 216 4.65 17.28 -3.91
CA ASN A 216 5.56 17.37 -5.05
C ASN A 216 6.82 18.20 -4.77
N ASN A 217 6.80 19.12 -3.80
CA ASN A 217 7.88 20.09 -3.58
C ASN A 217 8.61 19.91 -2.24
N ASP A 218 7.93 19.40 -1.20
CA ASP A 218 8.57 19.18 0.12
C ASP A 218 7.92 17.98 0.82
N PHE A 219 8.53 16.82 0.64
CA PHE A 219 7.99 15.57 1.15
C PHE A 219 8.00 15.47 2.69
N GLU A 220 8.92 16.15 3.37
CA GLU A 220 8.97 16.16 4.84
C GLU A 220 7.83 17.00 5.40
N ILE A 221 7.57 18.19 4.83
CA ILE A 221 6.38 18.99 5.18
C ILE A 221 5.12 18.21 4.85
N PHE A 222 5.07 17.52 3.72
CA PHE A 222 3.93 16.70 3.34
C PHE A 222 3.63 15.59 4.35
N LYS A 223 4.64 14.85 4.81
CA LYS A 223 4.47 13.84 5.86
C LYS A 223 3.96 14.46 7.17
N TYR A 224 4.51 15.60 7.55
CA TYR A 224 4.06 16.29 8.75
C TYR A 224 2.61 16.79 8.62
N LEU A 225 2.21 17.31 7.46
CA LEU A 225 0.82 17.67 7.15
C LEU A 225 -0.13 16.47 7.33
N LEU A 226 0.24 15.30 6.83
CA LEU A 226 -0.54 14.07 7.01
C LEU A 226 -0.71 13.68 8.49
N LEU A 227 0.33 13.84 9.30
CA LEU A 227 0.25 13.62 10.75
C LEU A 227 -0.67 14.62 11.43
N LEU A 228 -0.59 15.91 11.06
CA LEU A 228 -1.50 16.94 11.57
C LEU A 228 -2.96 16.64 11.21
N MET A 229 -3.24 16.17 10.01
CA MET A 229 -4.59 15.77 9.60
C MET A 229 -5.13 14.61 10.44
N LYS A 230 -4.29 13.60 10.76
CA LYS A 230 -4.66 12.54 11.72
C LYS A 230 -4.90 13.11 13.13
N ASP A 231 -4.04 14.02 13.57
CA ASP A 231 -4.13 14.62 14.90
C ASP A 231 -5.41 15.48 15.08
N VAL A 232 -5.87 16.17 14.03
CA VAL A 232 -7.15 16.90 14.04
C VAL A 232 -8.34 16.00 14.41
N GLN A 233 -8.31 14.71 14.05
CA GLN A 233 -9.36 13.74 14.41
C GLN A 233 -9.45 13.50 15.93
N ILE A 234 -8.35 13.70 16.65
CA ILE A 234 -8.25 13.45 18.10
C ILE A 234 -8.31 14.80 18.85
N HIS A 235 -7.59 15.78 18.35
CA HIS A 235 -7.38 17.09 18.99
C HIS A 235 -7.78 18.26 18.05
N PRO A 236 -9.09 18.44 17.76
CA PRO A 236 -9.52 19.44 16.77
C PRO A 236 -9.33 20.89 17.22
N PHE A 237 -9.41 21.18 18.53
CA PHE A 237 -9.38 22.56 19.03
C PHE A 237 -8.32 22.83 20.10
N THR A 238 -7.81 21.79 20.76
CA THR A 238 -6.86 21.95 21.87
C THR A 238 -5.88 20.80 21.93
N GLY A 239 -4.62 21.10 22.23
CA GLY A 239 -3.58 20.06 22.39
C GLY A 239 -3.15 19.41 21.09
N GLY A 240 -2.47 18.26 21.21
CA GLY A 240 -1.98 17.48 20.09
C GLY A 240 -0.74 18.04 19.39
N MET A 241 -0.53 17.57 18.17
CA MET A 241 0.60 17.98 17.33
C MET A 241 0.34 19.35 16.69
N GLY A 242 1.42 20.07 16.44
CA GLY A 242 1.35 21.43 15.89
C GLY A 242 0.67 22.38 16.87
N GLN A 243 1.09 23.60 16.92
CA GLN A 243 0.44 24.59 17.78
C GLN A 243 -0.96 24.87 17.25
N THR A 244 -2.01 24.45 18.01
CA THR A 244 -3.40 24.70 17.62
C THR A 244 -3.78 26.14 17.96
N GLU A 245 -4.31 26.85 16.99
CA GLU A 245 -4.80 28.22 17.14
C GLU A 245 -6.29 28.27 16.81
N ASN A 246 -7.11 28.58 17.81
CA ASN A 246 -8.56 28.82 17.62
C ASN A 246 -8.76 30.25 17.17
N LEU A 247 -9.45 30.42 16.05
CA LEU A 247 -9.69 31.76 15.52
C LEU A 247 -10.79 32.48 16.31
N ARG A 248 -10.40 33.54 17.03
CA ARG A 248 -11.34 34.32 17.86
C ARG A 248 -12.47 34.87 16.99
N GLY A 249 -13.71 34.64 17.44
CA GLY A 249 -14.92 35.12 16.74
C GLY A 249 -15.39 34.20 15.59
N ARG A 250 -14.67 33.14 15.24
CA ARG A 250 -15.03 32.22 14.17
C ARG A 250 -15.35 30.80 14.67
N GLY A 251 -15.80 30.71 15.88
CA GLY A 251 -16.32 29.59 16.73
C GLY A 251 -16.11 28.13 16.38
N LYS A 252 -15.92 27.79 15.11
CA LYS A 252 -15.72 26.39 14.62
C LYS A 252 -14.47 26.24 13.78
N GLU A 253 -13.72 27.31 13.57
CA GLU A 253 -12.52 27.37 12.77
C GLU A 253 -11.29 27.28 13.65
N ALA A 254 -10.34 26.47 13.23
CA ALA A 254 -9.05 26.32 13.88
C ALA A 254 -7.94 26.08 12.84
N SER A 255 -6.71 26.32 13.26
CA SER A 255 -5.56 25.98 12.46
C SER A 255 -4.48 25.29 13.27
N LYS A 256 -3.67 24.47 12.61
CA LYS A 256 -2.44 23.88 13.17
C LYS A 256 -1.23 24.33 12.37
N ARG A 257 -0.16 24.69 13.08
CA ARG A 257 1.06 25.18 12.44
C ARG A 257 1.76 24.05 11.69
N ILE A 258 2.06 24.27 10.39
CA ILE A 258 2.84 23.36 9.55
C ILE A 258 4.32 23.76 9.57
N THR A 259 4.62 25.04 9.32
CA THR A 259 6.00 25.56 9.29
C THR A 259 6.19 26.67 10.32
N ASN A 260 7.42 26.81 10.83
CA ASN A 260 7.80 27.83 11.81
C ASN A 260 8.39 29.09 11.15
N ARG A 261 8.17 29.31 9.86
CA ARG A 261 8.62 30.54 9.19
C ARG A 261 7.91 31.74 9.79
N TYR A 262 8.67 32.62 10.44
CA TYR A 262 8.15 33.85 11.00
C TYR A 262 8.19 34.97 9.96
N PRO A 263 7.15 35.87 9.86
CA PRO A 263 5.93 35.88 10.67
C PRO A 263 4.81 34.95 10.17
N ASP A 264 4.87 34.46 8.93
CA ASP A 264 3.74 33.93 8.17
C ASP A 264 3.93 32.42 7.86
N GLY A 265 4.14 31.63 8.92
CA GLY A 265 4.26 30.17 8.75
C GLY A 265 2.98 29.52 8.19
N ASP A 266 3.16 28.51 7.32
CA ASP A 266 2.04 27.78 6.75
C ASP A 266 1.18 27.10 7.80
N ARG A 267 -0.12 27.04 7.56
CA ARG A 267 -1.13 26.51 8.46
C ARG A 267 -2.00 25.46 7.79
N LEU A 268 -2.32 24.40 8.51
CA LEU A 268 -3.43 23.52 8.20
C LEU A 268 -4.71 24.18 8.77
N SER A 269 -5.52 24.72 7.91
CA SER A 269 -6.76 25.41 8.26
C SER A 269 -7.96 24.51 8.05
N TYR A 270 -8.84 24.44 9.03
CA TYR A 270 -10.01 23.58 9.01
C TYR A 270 -11.13 24.13 9.91
N PHE A 271 -12.33 23.61 9.69
CA PHE A 271 -13.45 23.79 10.60
C PHE A 271 -14.16 22.47 10.89
N LEU A 272 -14.77 22.37 12.07
CA LEU A 272 -15.53 21.21 12.50
C LEU A 272 -16.99 21.62 12.75
N GLU A 273 -17.89 21.07 11.95
CA GLU A 273 -19.33 21.30 12.10
C GLU A 273 -20.10 19.99 11.94
N LYS A 274 -21.03 19.72 12.87
CA LYS A 274 -21.95 18.57 12.82
C LYS A 274 -21.26 17.22 12.55
N GLY A 275 -20.06 17.05 13.11
CA GLY A 275 -19.29 15.79 12.92
C GLY A 275 -18.51 15.69 11.61
N LEU A 276 -18.41 16.80 10.86
CA LEU A 276 -17.64 16.90 9.62
C LEU A 276 -16.46 17.86 9.84
N VAL A 277 -15.24 17.36 9.63
CA VAL A 277 -14.03 18.18 9.51
C VAL A 277 -13.83 18.56 8.05
N SER A 278 -13.84 19.85 7.78
CA SER A 278 -13.55 20.40 6.44
C SER A 278 -12.17 21.03 6.44
N PHE A 279 -11.22 20.41 5.72
CA PHE A 279 -9.90 20.98 5.48
C PHE A 279 -9.99 21.97 4.31
N VAL A 280 -9.59 23.22 4.54
CA VAL A 280 -9.81 24.32 3.56
C VAL A 280 -8.51 24.88 3.00
N ALA A 281 -7.42 24.86 3.76
CA ALA A 281 -6.11 25.30 3.29
C ALA A 281 -4.99 24.56 4.04
N CYS A 282 -3.83 24.44 3.41
CA CYS A 282 -2.61 23.93 4.07
C CYS A 282 -1.34 24.68 3.62
N ARG A 283 -1.52 25.89 3.09
CA ARG A 283 -0.44 26.78 2.70
C ARG A 283 -0.88 28.23 2.94
N GLY A 284 0.05 29.06 3.44
CA GLY A 284 -0.26 30.44 3.81
C GLY A 284 -0.77 30.60 5.24
N HIS A 285 -0.98 31.84 5.62
CA HIS A 285 -1.35 32.25 6.98
C HIS A 285 -2.80 32.75 6.99
N TYR A 286 -3.74 31.95 7.52
CA TYR A 286 -5.17 32.30 7.70
C TYR A 286 -5.98 32.62 6.43
N ASP A 287 -5.57 32.15 5.25
CA ASP A 287 -6.34 32.37 4.02
C ASP A 287 -7.51 31.37 3.97
N PHE A 288 -8.65 31.80 4.56
CA PHE A 288 -9.93 31.07 4.56
C PHE A 288 -10.90 31.65 3.50
N HIS A 289 -10.41 31.99 2.33
CA HIS A 289 -11.28 32.60 1.29
C HIS A 289 -11.71 31.58 0.26
#